data_81c3c3dd5f48372fdd3c50548d2535b5
#
_entry.id   81c3c3dd5f48372fdd3c50548d2535b5
#
_cell.length_a   1.000
_cell.length_b   1.000
_cell.length_c   1.000
_cell.angle_alpha   90.00
_cell.angle_beta   90.00
_cell.angle_gamma   90.00
#
_symmetry.space_group_name_H-M   'P 1'
#
loop_
_entity.id
_entity.type
_entity.pdbx_description
1 polymer ?
#
loop_
_entity_poly.entity_id
_entity_poly.type
_entity_poly.pdbx_seq_one_letter_code
_entity_poly.pdbx_strand_id
1 'polypeptide(L)'
;MSETPTPMGSVECNAHDGLRTIVTDNAEEDRFEAAVDHQVIGRQPYRRYRGHIVLMAAHVDTQWRGRGVSSAMIGGVLTLIRRAGHTVVPRCKITGDYILRHPEYQDLVTDEYRGLLRPVSRPAAPAAPDSP
;
A
#
# COMPACT_ATOMS: atom_id res chain seq x y z
N MET A 1 -27.47 10.84 -8.07
CA MET A 1 -26.56 11.58 -7.20
C MET A 1 -25.52 10.64 -6.64
N SER A 2 -24.29 10.99 -6.78
CA SER A 2 -23.24 10.14 -6.25
C SER A 2 -22.84 10.65 -4.87
N GLU A 3 -22.59 9.73 -4.00
CA GLU A 3 -22.14 10.06 -2.65
C GLU A 3 -20.67 9.76 -2.53
N THR A 4 -19.98 10.58 -1.77
CA THR A 4 -18.58 10.30 -1.45
C THR A 4 -18.54 9.04 -0.60
N PRO A 5 -17.75 8.03 -0.96
CA PRO A 5 -17.62 6.85 -0.15
C PRO A 5 -17.10 7.21 1.25
N THR A 6 -17.48 6.41 2.23
CA THR A 6 -17.02 6.63 3.59
C THR A 6 -15.50 6.52 3.65
N PRO A 7 -14.81 7.54 4.16
CA PRO A 7 -13.34 7.47 4.28
C PRO A 7 -12.91 6.38 5.26
N MET A 8 -11.77 5.80 4.99
CA MET A 8 -11.22 4.76 5.86
C MET A 8 -10.38 5.32 7.01
N GLY A 9 -10.30 6.65 7.11
CA GLY A 9 -9.70 7.31 8.26
C GLY A 9 -8.22 7.61 8.10
N SER A 10 -7.56 7.75 9.22
CA SER A 10 -6.13 8.06 9.29
C SER A 10 -5.45 7.18 10.32
N VAL A 11 -4.16 6.96 10.13
CA VAL A 11 -3.35 6.22 11.10
C VAL A 11 -1.94 6.80 11.10
N GLU A 12 -1.32 6.79 12.28
CA GLU A 12 0.06 7.25 12.42
C GLU A 12 0.99 6.04 12.31
N CYS A 13 2.02 6.17 11.50
CA CYS A 13 3.04 5.15 11.31
C CYS A 13 4.41 5.78 11.46
N ASN A 14 5.40 4.95 11.76
CA ASN A 14 6.77 5.44 11.86
C ASN A 14 7.60 4.86 10.74
N ALA A 15 8.28 5.73 10.02
CA ALA A 15 9.27 5.33 9.03
C ALA A 15 10.60 5.10 9.73
N HIS A 16 11.66 4.83 8.97
CA HIS A 16 13.00 4.74 9.52
C HIS A 16 13.33 6.05 10.22
N ASP A 17 14.20 6.02 11.18
CA ASP A 17 14.59 7.20 11.94
C ASP A 17 13.48 7.76 12.81
N GLY A 18 12.40 6.99 13.00
CA GLY A 18 11.29 7.47 13.81
C GLY A 18 10.48 8.58 13.16
N LEU A 19 10.64 8.77 11.85
CA LEU A 19 9.93 9.83 11.14
C LEU A 19 8.42 9.58 11.22
N ARG A 20 7.73 10.51 11.86
CA ARG A 20 6.29 10.38 12.10
C ARG A 20 5.52 10.62 10.81
N THR A 21 4.79 9.61 10.37
CA THR A 21 4.07 9.64 9.10
C THR A 21 2.60 9.39 9.36
N ILE A 22 1.75 10.28 8.85
CA ILE A 22 0.30 10.13 8.97
C ILE A 22 -0.24 9.65 7.62
N VAL A 23 -0.89 8.50 7.63
CA VAL A 23 -1.51 7.96 6.42
C VAL A 23 -3.01 8.19 6.50
N THR A 24 -3.58 8.83 5.50
CA THR A 24 -4.98 9.20 5.48
C THR A 24 -5.63 8.75 4.17
N ASP A 25 -6.88 8.31 4.25
CA ASP A 25 -7.67 8.03 3.06
C ASP A 25 -8.29 9.34 2.56
N ASN A 26 -7.82 9.82 1.42
CA ASN A 26 -8.46 10.94 0.74
C ASN A 26 -9.50 10.36 -0.22
N ALA A 27 -10.69 10.09 0.31
CA ALA A 27 -11.73 9.39 -0.44
C ALA A 27 -12.26 10.21 -1.62
N GLU A 28 -12.17 11.52 -1.56
CA GLU A 28 -12.62 12.37 -2.66
C GLU A 28 -11.72 12.22 -3.88
N GLU A 29 -10.43 11.94 -3.66
CA GLU A 29 -9.46 11.80 -4.73
C GLU A 29 -9.13 10.34 -5.03
N ASP A 30 -9.77 9.40 -4.34
CA ASP A 30 -9.53 7.96 -4.52
C ASP A 30 -8.07 7.61 -4.33
N ARG A 31 -7.47 8.11 -3.25
CA ARG A 31 -6.09 7.77 -2.96
C ARG A 31 -5.80 7.89 -1.47
N PHE A 32 -4.85 7.09 -1.03
CA PHE A 32 -4.26 7.25 0.29
C PHE A 32 -3.11 8.25 0.18
N GLU A 33 -2.89 9.01 1.23
CA GLU A 33 -1.82 10.01 1.28
C GLU A 33 -1.00 9.82 2.54
N ALA A 34 0.30 9.97 2.40
CA ALA A 34 1.21 9.94 3.54
C ALA A 34 1.77 11.35 3.73
N ALA A 35 1.66 11.86 4.95
CA ALA A 35 2.11 13.21 5.26
C ALA A 35 3.11 13.22 6.41
N VAL A 36 4.09 14.09 6.30
CA VAL A 36 5.07 14.36 7.36
C VAL A 36 4.99 15.86 7.62
N ASP A 37 4.76 16.24 8.88
CA ASP A 37 4.62 17.66 9.27
C ASP A 37 3.59 18.37 8.40
N HIS A 38 2.46 17.72 8.19
CA HIS A 38 1.32 18.24 7.40
C HIS A 38 1.58 18.40 5.91
N GLN A 39 2.73 17.91 5.42
CA GLN A 39 3.04 17.95 4.00
C GLN A 39 2.84 16.57 3.41
N VAL A 40 2.02 16.46 2.37
CA VAL A 40 1.83 15.19 1.67
C VAL A 40 3.07 14.88 0.86
N ILE A 41 3.71 13.77 1.17
CA ILE A 41 4.97 13.37 0.53
C ILE A 41 4.86 12.03 -0.18
N GLY A 42 3.76 11.34 -0.01
CA GLY A 42 3.52 10.07 -0.70
C GLY A 42 2.05 9.87 -0.93
N ARG A 43 1.73 9.05 -1.93
CA ARG A 43 0.35 8.78 -2.26
C ARG A 43 0.23 7.42 -2.92
N GLN A 44 -0.91 6.78 -2.71
CA GLN A 44 -1.22 5.52 -3.37
C GLN A 44 -2.66 5.54 -3.84
N PRO A 45 -2.89 5.70 -5.15
CA PRO A 45 -4.24 5.68 -5.70
C PRO A 45 -4.88 4.31 -5.53
N TYR A 46 -6.21 4.29 -5.45
CA TYR A 46 -6.94 3.04 -5.36
C TYR A 46 -8.26 3.15 -6.10
N ARG A 47 -8.90 2.00 -6.31
CA ARG A 47 -10.24 1.92 -6.84
C ARG A 47 -11.03 0.95 -5.98
N ARG A 48 -12.33 1.17 -5.89
CA ARG A 48 -13.21 0.24 -5.18
C ARG A 48 -13.82 -0.72 -6.18
N TYR A 49 -13.83 -2.00 -5.84
CA TYR A 49 -14.39 -3.00 -6.72
C TYR A 49 -14.93 -4.17 -5.87
N ARG A 50 -16.24 -4.25 -5.76
CA ARG A 50 -16.92 -5.39 -5.10
C ARG A 50 -16.37 -5.71 -3.71
N GLY A 51 -16.19 -4.69 -2.91
CA GLY A 51 -15.67 -4.88 -1.54
C GLY A 51 -14.15 -4.96 -1.47
N HIS A 52 -13.47 -4.94 -2.61
CA HIS A 52 -12.02 -4.89 -2.65
C HIS A 52 -11.54 -3.46 -2.82
N ILE A 53 -10.38 -3.19 -2.23
CA ILE A 53 -9.65 -1.96 -2.52
C ILE A 53 -8.51 -2.35 -3.44
N VAL A 54 -8.58 -1.89 -4.68
CA VAL A 54 -7.56 -2.19 -5.70
C VAL A 54 -6.48 -1.14 -5.57
N LEU A 55 -5.33 -1.53 -5.02
CA LEU A 55 -4.23 -0.60 -4.78
C LEU A 55 -3.38 -0.48 -6.02
N MET A 56 -3.25 0.77 -6.50
CA MET A 56 -2.45 1.08 -7.68
C MET A 56 -1.03 1.48 -7.25
N ALA A 57 -0.20 1.91 -8.19
CA ALA A 57 1.20 2.17 -7.91
C ALA A 57 1.39 3.24 -6.83
N ALA A 58 2.16 2.90 -5.81
CA ALA A 58 2.51 3.84 -4.75
C ALA A 58 3.62 4.76 -5.23
N HIS A 59 3.59 6.02 -4.76
CA HIS A 59 4.60 7.00 -5.13
C HIS A 59 5.01 7.79 -3.88
N VAL A 60 6.31 7.96 -3.69
CA VAL A 60 6.86 8.79 -2.63
C VAL A 60 7.76 9.82 -3.30
N ASP A 61 7.64 11.08 -2.89
CA ASP A 61 8.43 12.16 -3.47
C ASP A 61 9.92 11.83 -3.36
N THR A 62 10.67 12.17 -4.39
CA THR A 62 12.07 11.76 -4.53
C THR A 62 12.92 12.08 -3.31
N GLN A 63 12.76 13.27 -2.76
CA GLN A 63 13.57 13.71 -1.62
C GLN A 63 13.29 12.91 -0.35
N TRP A 64 12.21 12.14 -0.33
CA TRP A 64 11.85 11.35 0.83
C TRP A 64 12.11 9.85 0.64
N ARG A 65 12.64 9.47 -0.50
CA ARG A 65 12.94 8.06 -0.78
C ARG A 65 14.13 7.59 0.06
N GLY A 66 14.16 6.29 0.34
CA GLY A 66 15.25 5.70 1.10
C GLY A 66 15.14 5.91 2.59
N ARG A 67 14.04 6.52 3.07
CA ARG A 67 13.86 6.80 4.49
C ARG A 67 12.78 5.93 5.13
N GLY A 68 12.31 4.91 4.41
CA GLY A 68 11.29 4.01 4.95
C GLY A 68 9.88 4.54 4.86
N VAL A 69 9.66 5.67 4.20
CA VAL A 69 8.32 6.25 4.08
C VAL A 69 7.39 5.35 3.28
N SER A 70 7.91 4.74 2.22
CA SER A 70 7.10 3.84 1.38
C SER A 70 6.55 2.68 2.21
N SER A 71 7.41 2.03 3.01
CA SER A 71 6.97 0.92 3.86
C SER A 71 5.97 1.40 4.92
N ALA A 72 6.23 2.56 5.54
CA ALA A 72 5.31 3.11 6.53
C ALA A 72 3.96 3.40 5.90
N MET A 73 3.96 3.99 4.70
CA MET A 73 2.73 4.31 4.00
C MET A 73 1.93 3.04 3.69
N ILE A 74 2.59 2.03 3.12
CA ILE A 74 1.89 0.80 2.75
C ILE A 74 1.33 0.10 3.99
N GLY A 75 2.10 0.03 5.07
CA GLY A 75 1.61 -0.55 6.32
C GLY A 75 0.40 0.20 6.85
N GLY A 76 0.42 1.53 6.78
CA GLY A 76 -0.72 2.35 7.20
C GLY A 76 -1.93 2.14 6.32
N VAL A 77 -1.73 2.07 5.00
CA VAL A 77 -2.81 1.82 4.03
C VAL A 77 -3.49 0.49 4.36
N LEU A 78 -2.70 -0.56 4.55
CA LEU A 78 -3.26 -1.89 4.83
C LEU A 78 -4.01 -1.91 6.17
N THR A 79 -3.50 -1.19 7.16
CA THR A 79 -4.15 -1.08 8.46
C THR A 79 -5.52 -0.40 8.32
N LEU A 80 -5.59 0.68 7.56
CA LEU A 80 -6.86 1.38 7.35
C LEU A 80 -7.86 0.51 6.60
N ILE A 81 -7.40 -0.23 5.60
CA ILE A 81 -8.27 -1.13 4.84
C ILE A 81 -8.82 -2.23 5.75
N ARG A 82 -7.97 -2.80 6.61
CA ARG A 82 -8.41 -3.83 7.56
C ARG A 82 -9.46 -3.28 8.51
N ARG A 83 -9.22 -2.11 9.06
CA ARG A 83 -10.16 -1.49 10.01
C ARG A 83 -11.50 -1.21 9.35
N ALA A 84 -11.49 -0.91 8.05
CA ALA A 84 -12.72 -0.63 7.32
C ALA A 84 -13.45 -1.90 6.89
N GLY A 85 -12.84 -3.07 7.07
CA GLY A 85 -13.49 -4.33 6.73
C GLY A 85 -13.43 -4.70 5.26
N HIS A 86 -12.48 -4.14 4.52
CA HIS A 86 -12.32 -4.44 3.10
C HIS A 86 -11.17 -5.41 2.86
N THR A 87 -11.09 -5.93 1.65
CA THR A 87 -9.98 -6.77 1.20
C THR A 87 -9.18 -5.99 0.16
N VAL A 88 -8.01 -6.53 -0.21
CA VAL A 88 -7.04 -5.82 -1.04
C VAL A 88 -6.77 -6.57 -2.33
N VAL A 89 -6.71 -5.85 -3.44
CA VAL A 89 -6.17 -6.38 -4.69
C VAL A 89 -4.88 -5.60 -4.95
N PRO A 90 -3.70 -6.21 -4.72
CA PRO A 90 -2.43 -5.47 -4.79
C PRO A 90 -1.90 -5.40 -6.22
N ARG A 91 -2.28 -4.36 -6.93
CA ARG A 91 -1.78 -4.11 -8.29
C ARG A 91 -0.45 -3.38 -8.29
N CYS A 92 0.10 -3.09 -7.12
CA CYS A 92 1.37 -2.41 -6.97
C CYS A 92 2.40 -3.45 -6.52
N LYS A 93 3.52 -3.56 -7.25
CA LYS A 93 4.55 -4.53 -6.92
C LYS A 93 5.10 -4.31 -5.51
N ILE A 94 5.28 -3.06 -5.14
CA ILE A 94 5.81 -2.72 -3.82
C ILE A 94 4.85 -3.19 -2.73
N THR A 95 3.55 -2.99 -2.96
CA THR A 95 2.53 -3.42 -2.00
C THR A 95 2.51 -4.94 -1.88
N GLY A 96 2.56 -5.64 -3.03
CA GLY A 96 2.57 -7.10 -3.02
C GLY A 96 3.78 -7.64 -2.29
N ASP A 97 4.95 -7.07 -2.54
CA ASP A 97 6.17 -7.48 -1.89
C ASP A 97 6.11 -7.23 -0.37
N TYR A 98 5.55 -6.09 0.01
CA TYR A 98 5.36 -5.78 1.42
C TYR A 98 4.47 -6.83 2.10
N ILE A 99 3.37 -7.20 1.47
CA ILE A 99 2.44 -8.19 2.03
C ILE A 99 3.15 -9.55 2.17
N LEU A 100 3.97 -9.93 1.20
CA LEU A 100 4.71 -11.18 1.30
C LEU A 100 5.67 -11.19 2.49
N ARG A 101 6.28 -10.05 2.80
CA ARG A 101 7.21 -9.94 3.92
C ARG A 101 6.53 -9.70 5.25
N HIS A 102 5.21 -9.43 5.23
CA HIS A 102 4.44 -9.17 6.44
C HIS A 102 3.22 -10.08 6.45
N PRO A 103 3.40 -11.34 6.87
CA PRO A 103 2.32 -12.34 6.79
C PRO A 103 1.02 -11.93 7.48
N GLU A 104 1.09 -11.02 8.43
CA GLU A 104 -0.11 -10.57 9.14
C GLU A 104 -1.10 -9.85 8.22
N TYR A 105 -0.69 -9.47 7.01
CA TYR A 105 -1.58 -8.82 6.06
C TYR A 105 -2.02 -9.74 4.92
N GLN A 106 -1.53 -10.97 4.88
CA GLN A 106 -1.82 -11.86 3.75
C GLN A 106 -3.30 -12.24 3.69
N ASP A 107 -3.98 -12.27 4.83
CA ASP A 107 -5.41 -12.57 4.85
C ASP A 107 -6.26 -11.47 4.22
N LEU A 108 -5.71 -10.30 3.97
CA LEU A 108 -6.44 -9.24 3.27
C LEU A 108 -6.57 -9.53 1.78
N VAL A 109 -5.74 -10.43 1.24
CA VAL A 109 -5.79 -10.78 -0.17
C VAL A 109 -6.54 -12.10 -0.28
N THR A 110 -7.70 -12.08 -0.99
CA THR A 110 -8.49 -13.30 -1.13
C THR A 110 -7.79 -14.27 -2.08
N ASP A 111 -8.19 -15.53 -2.04
CA ASP A 111 -7.58 -16.57 -2.86
C ASP A 111 -7.58 -16.20 -4.34
N GLU A 112 -8.62 -15.54 -4.79
CA GLU A 112 -8.78 -15.13 -6.16
C GLU A 112 -7.60 -14.26 -6.64
N TYR A 113 -7.02 -13.47 -5.75
CA TYR A 113 -5.97 -12.53 -6.11
C TYR A 113 -4.60 -12.88 -5.55
N ARG A 114 -4.46 -14.03 -4.92
CA ARG A 114 -3.18 -14.41 -4.33
C ARG A 114 -2.05 -14.57 -5.34
N GLY A 115 -2.40 -14.81 -6.59
CA GLY A 115 -1.40 -14.88 -7.64
C GLY A 115 -0.66 -13.58 -7.87
N LEU A 116 -1.19 -12.45 -7.37
CA LEU A 116 -0.51 -11.17 -7.48
C LEU A 116 0.60 -11.00 -6.45
N LEU A 117 0.66 -11.89 -5.46
CA LEU A 117 1.69 -11.83 -4.42
C LEU A 117 2.91 -12.60 -4.89
N ARG A 118 3.70 -12.00 -5.77
CA ARG A 118 4.90 -12.61 -6.30
C ARG A 118 6.11 -11.77 -5.96
N PRO A 119 7.21 -12.43 -5.60
CA PRO A 119 8.42 -11.67 -5.30
C PRO A 119 8.83 -10.80 -6.49
N VAL A 120 9.15 -9.56 -6.21
CA VAL A 120 9.56 -8.61 -7.23
C VAL A 120 10.86 -9.07 -7.90
N SER A 121 11.72 -9.68 -7.13
CA SER A 121 13.03 -10.06 -7.61
C SER A 121 13.05 -11.35 -8.38
N ARG A 122 12.00 -11.86 -8.81
CA ARG A 122 12.09 -13.08 -9.39
C ARG A 122 12.44 -13.02 -10.71
N PRO A 123 13.37 -13.07 -11.03
CA PRO A 123 13.63 -13.35 -12.35
C PRO A 123 14.04 -14.70 -12.34
N ALA A 124 13.84 -15.06 -12.50
CA ALA A 124 14.11 -16.12 -12.43
C ALA A 124 15.27 -16.68 -12.17
N ALA A 125 15.46 -16.64 -12.05
CA ALA A 125 16.10 -16.96 -11.93
C ALA A 125 16.82 -17.34 -12.19
N PRO A 126 16.92 -17.31 -12.37
CA PRO A 126 17.60 -17.53 -12.65
C PRO A 126 18.17 -17.79 -12.89
N ALA A 127 18.08 -17.70 -12.74
CA ALA A 127 18.42 -17.72 -13.02
C ALA A 127 18.99 -17.94 -13.16
N ALA A 128 18.95 -18.04 -12.99
CA ALA A 128 19.30 -17.88 -13.19
C ALA A 128 19.79 -18.00 -13.40
N PRO A 129 19.85 -18.22 -13.51
CA PRO A 129 20.12 -17.96 -13.80
C PRO A 129 20.28 -17.77 -14.12
N ASP A 130 19.94 -17.57 -13.83
CA ASP A 130 19.70 -17.07 -14.22
C ASP A 130 19.84 -16.72 -14.28
N SER A 131 20.10 -16.80 -14.04
CA SER A 131 19.93 -16.11 -14.18
C SER A 131 20.15 -15.90 -14.31
N PRO A 132 20.38 -16.04 -14.31
CA PRO A 132 20.31 -15.55 -14.50
C PRO A 132 20.44 -15.41 -14.79
#